data_545114a8d4fcab89c3df20b850262a60
#
_entry.id   545114a8d4fcab89c3df20b850262a60
#
_cell.length_a   1.000
_cell.length_b   1.000
_cell.length_c   1.000
_cell.angle_alpha   90.00
_cell.angle_beta   90.00
_cell.angle_gamma   90.00
#
_symmetry.space_group_name_H-M   'P 1'
#
loop_
_entity.id
_entity.type
_entity.pdbx_description
1 polymer ?
#
loop_
_entity_poly.entity_id
_entity_poly.type
_entity_poly.pdbx_seq_one_letter_code
_entity_poly.pdbx_strand_id
1 'polypeptide(L)' 'MDNNTNKEEQILIRITGKDRPGLTASVMEILARKDAKILDIGQADIHSTLSLGILIRI' A
#
# COMPACT_ATOMS: atom_id res chain seq x y z
N MET A 1 -18.14 17.71 10.87
CA MET A 1 -17.90 17.17 11.04
C MET A 1 -17.40 16.35 11.30
N ASP A 2 -17.24 16.39 11.42
CA ASP A 2 -16.74 15.75 11.76
C ASP A 2 -16.35 14.86 11.94
N ASN A 3 -16.27 14.61 11.61
CA ASN A 3 -16.03 13.80 11.86
C ASN A 3 -15.32 13.25 12.28
N ASN A 4 -15.03 13.43 12.29
CA ASN A 4 -14.30 13.00 12.86
C ASN A 4 -14.28 12.11 13.93
N THR A 5 -14.98 12.12 14.12
CA THR A 5 -15.12 11.23 15.22
C THR A 5 -14.54 9.89 14.93
N ASN A 6 -14.70 9.44 13.77
CA ASN A 6 -14.03 8.26 13.33
C ASN A 6 -12.57 8.56 13.10
N LYS A 7 -11.73 7.93 13.82
CA LYS A 7 -10.33 8.23 13.79
C LYS A 7 -9.58 7.50 12.71
N GLU A 8 -10.23 6.59 12.04
CA GLU A 8 -9.51 5.81 11.06
C GLU A 8 -9.30 6.59 9.80
N GLU A 9 -8.10 6.61 9.34
CA GLU A 9 -7.74 7.23 8.09
C GLU A 9 -7.39 6.19 7.06
N GLN A 10 -7.82 6.42 5.84
CA GLN A 10 -7.45 5.56 4.74
C GLN A 10 -6.42 6.29 3.90
N ILE A 11 -5.37 5.58 3.55
CA ILE A 11 -4.27 6.13 2.79
C ILE A 11 -4.01 5.22 1.61
N LEU A 12 -3.92 5.81 0.43
CA LEU A 12 -3.55 5.06 -0.76
C LEU A 12 -2.07 5.28 -1.03
N ILE A 13 -1.32 4.20 -0.98
CA ILE A 13 0.10 4.24 -1.25
C ILE A 13 0.32 3.74 -2.67
N ARG A 14 1.06 4.49 -3.46
CA ARG A 14 1.36 4.09 -4.82
C ARG A 14 2.85 4.04 -5.02
N ILE A 15 3.31 2.94 -5.57
CA ILE A 15 4.73 2.72 -5.82
C ILE A 15 4.87 2.31 -7.28
N THR A 16 5.71 3.04 -8.00
CA THR A 16 6.01 2.69 -9.38
C THR A 16 7.51 2.65 -9.55
N GLY A 17 7.96 1.73 -10.37
CA GLY A 17 9.38 1.62 -10.62
C GLY A 17 9.70 0.29 -11.25
N LYS A 18 10.98 0.01 -11.35
CA LYS A 18 11.43 -1.23 -11.94
C LYS A 18 11.02 -2.40 -11.06
N ASP A 19 10.44 -3.42 -11.68
CA ASP A 19 10.04 -4.59 -10.93
C ASP A 19 11.28 -5.36 -10.50
N ARG A 20 11.34 -5.71 -9.21
CA ARG A 20 12.45 -6.48 -8.65
C ARG A 20 11.90 -7.54 -7.73
N PRO A 21 12.55 -8.71 -7.69
CA PRO A 21 12.10 -9.77 -6.78
C PRO A 21 12.04 -9.26 -5.35
N GLY A 22 10.96 -9.59 -4.66
CA GLY A 22 10.82 -9.28 -3.25
C GLY A 22 10.35 -7.88 -2.93
N LEU A 23 10.16 -7.02 -3.94
CA LEU A 23 9.78 -5.64 -3.66
C LEU A 23 8.43 -5.56 -2.95
N THR A 24 7.44 -6.26 -3.48
CA THR A 24 6.13 -6.25 -2.86
C THR A 24 6.18 -6.82 -1.44
N ALA A 25 6.93 -7.89 -1.24
CA ALA A 25 7.06 -8.49 0.07
C ALA A 25 7.71 -7.52 1.06
N SER A 26 8.71 -6.77 0.61
CA SER A 26 9.37 -5.79 1.48
C SER A 26 8.41 -4.69 1.91
N VAL A 27 7.60 -4.22 0.99
CA VAL A 27 6.61 -3.18 1.30
C VAL A 27 5.60 -3.71 2.30
N MET A 28 5.12 -4.93 2.08
CA MET A 28 4.16 -5.53 2.99
C MET A 28 4.72 -5.69 4.39
N GLU A 29 5.99 -6.06 4.47
CA GLU A 29 6.63 -6.22 5.76
C GLU A 29 6.71 -4.90 6.52
N ILE A 30 7.04 -3.82 5.81
CA ILE A 30 7.09 -2.51 6.43
C ILE A 30 5.72 -2.10 6.96
N LEU A 31 4.68 -2.34 6.17
CA LEU A 31 3.34 -1.98 6.60
C LEU A 31 2.90 -2.80 7.81
N ALA A 32 3.28 -4.06 7.86
CA ALA A 32 2.95 -4.90 9.00
C ALA A 32 3.61 -4.39 10.26
N ARG A 33 4.84 -3.91 10.15
CA ARG A 33 5.53 -3.36 11.32
C ARG A 33 4.87 -2.09 11.83
N LYS A 34 4.20 -1.36 10.94
CA LYS A 34 3.51 -0.12 11.31
C LYS A 34 2.10 -0.38 11.78
N ASP A 35 1.71 -1.62 11.88
CA ASP A 35 0.39 -1.99 12.33
C ASP A 35 -0.71 -1.45 11.42
N ALA A 36 -0.39 -1.26 10.17
CA ALA A 36 -1.34 -0.77 9.19
C ALA A 36 -2.20 -1.93 8.70
N LYS A 37 -3.48 -1.68 8.55
CA LYS A 37 -4.40 -2.68 8.03
C LYS A 37 -4.53 -2.51 6.54
N ILE A 38 -4.27 -3.57 5.79
CA ILE A 38 -4.37 -3.52 4.35
C ILE A 38 -5.83 -3.79 3.96
N LEU A 39 -6.43 -2.84 3.28
CA LEU A 39 -7.81 -2.95 2.85
C LEU A 39 -7.90 -3.47 1.42
N ASP A 40 -6.95 -3.10 0.58
CA ASP A 40 -6.98 -3.51 -0.81
C ASP A 40 -5.60 -3.36 -1.40
N ILE A 41 -5.32 -4.12 -2.44
CA ILE A 41 -4.03 -4.07 -3.10
C ILE A 41 -4.24 -4.36 -4.58
N GLY A 42 -3.58 -3.58 -5.42
CA GLY A 42 -3.60 -3.78 -6.85
C GLY A 42 -2.22 -3.66 -7.42
N GLN A 43 -1.94 -4.47 -8.41
CA GLN A 43 -0.61 -4.51 -8.99
C GLN A 43 -0.70 -4.74 -10.49
N ALA A 44 0.14 -4.06 -11.22
CA ALA A 44 0.27 -4.25 -12.66
C ALA A 44 1.74 -4.21 -13.04
N ASP A 45 2.14 -5.12 -13.89
CA ASP A 45 3.50 -5.16 -14.41
C ASP A 45 3.43 -4.95 -15.90
N ILE A 46 4.07 -3.89 -16.38
CA ILE A 46 4.09 -3.55 -17.80
C ILE A 46 5.52 -3.23 -18.17
N HIS A 47 6.07 -3.97 -19.10
CA HIS A 47 7.45 -3.76 -19.57
C HIS A 47 8.44 -3.67 -18.41
N SER A 48 8.36 -4.64 -17.51
CA SER A 48 9.25 -4.72 -16.34
C SER A 48 9.09 -3.55 -15.40
N THR A 49 8.02 -2.80 -15.54
CA THR A 49 7.69 -1.71 -14.62
C THR A 49 6.56 -2.15 -13.73
N LEU A 50 6.77 -2.02 -12.44
CA LEU A 50 5.78 -2.37 -11.45
C LEU A 50 4.97 -1.13 -11.07
N SER A 51 3.67 -1.26 -11.05
CA SER A 51 2.77 -0.25 -10.50
C SER A 51 1.99 -0.91 -9.38
N LEU A 52 2.23 -0.49 -8.16
CA LEU A 52 1.65 -1.10 -6.98
C LEU A 52 0.81 -0.07 -6.25
N GLY A 53 -0.43 -0.40 -5.97
CA GLY A 53 -1.31 0.45 -5.17
C GLY A 53 -1.78 -0.32 -3.96
N ILE A 54 -1.67 0.29 -2.79
CA ILE A 54 -2.08 -0.34 -1.54
C ILE A 54 -2.93 0.63 -0.76
N LEU A 55 -4.15 0.23 -0.47
CA LEU A 55 -5.03 1.02 0.36
C LEU A 55 -4.94 0.49 1.78
N ILE A 56 -4.58 1.35 2.70
CA ILE A 56 -4.41 0.95 4.09
C ILE A 56 -5.28 1.80 4.99
N ARG A 57 -5.47 1.30 6.18
CA ARG A 57 -6.16 2.00 7.25
C ARG A 57 -5.25 2.01 8.48
N ILE A 58 -5.13 3.17 9.06
CA ILE A 58 -4.32 3.32 10.27
C ILE A 58 -5.18 3.70 11.45
#